data_436d1327fbf16b200314c74d1ca9cdb4
#
_entry.id   436d1327fbf16b200314c74d1ca9cdb4
#
_cell.length_a   1.000
_cell.length_b   1.000
_cell.length_c   1.000
_cell.angle_alpha   90.00
_cell.angle_beta   90.00
_cell.angle_gamma   90.00
#
_symmetry.space_group_name_H-M   'P 1'
#
loop_
_entity.id
_entity.type
_entity.pdbx_description
1 polymer ?
#
loop_
_entity_poly.entity_id
_entity_poly.type
_entity_poly.pdbx_seq_one_letter_code
_entity_poly.pdbx_strand_id
1 'polypeptide(L)'
;MKFCFPFFWLLFSLSSFAQSKTISHDLFDALLKKYVNSQGNVDYAGFKKDSVRFNQYLDLLAKNPPTGSWSREEQLAYWINVYNAFTISLVAKHFPVKSIKDIRPGISFINSVWDIRFIKIGKETYDLNNIEHSILRKKFDEPRIHFAINCASYSCPRLRSEAYTGEKLNLQLTAAAEAFLADKTKNEIAPDKIVLSKIFDWFGGDFKKKGSLIDFLNLYSKVKINNKAKVRYMEYNWALNGI
;
A
#
# COMPACT_ATOMS: atom_id res chain seq x y z
N MET A 1 -36.36 60.65 -30.68
CA MET A 1 -35.83 59.27 -30.83
C MET A 1 -35.25 58.84 -29.53
N LYS A 2 -35.93 57.91 -28.77
CA LYS A 2 -35.46 57.38 -27.50
C LYS A 2 -34.85 56.00 -27.81
N PHE A 3 -33.55 55.87 -27.63
CA PHE A 3 -32.84 54.57 -27.74
C PHE A 3 -32.98 53.81 -26.43
N CYS A 4 -33.71 52.70 -26.40
CA CYS A 4 -33.71 51.72 -25.33
C CYS A 4 -32.55 50.72 -25.58
N PHE A 5 -31.58 50.68 -24.68
CA PHE A 5 -30.57 49.64 -24.60
C PHE A 5 -31.11 48.42 -23.84
N PRO A 6 -31.10 47.21 -24.33
CA PRO A 6 -31.45 46.04 -23.52
C PRO A 6 -30.24 45.63 -22.67
N PHE A 7 -30.45 45.58 -21.38
CA PHE A 7 -29.48 45.10 -20.40
C PHE A 7 -29.52 43.53 -20.43
N PHE A 8 -28.49 42.91 -20.97
CA PHE A 8 -28.35 41.46 -20.97
C PHE A 8 -27.77 41.03 -19.62
N TRP A 9 -28.58 40.40 -18.77
CA TRP A 9 -28.12 39.73 -17.58
C TRP A 9 -27.49 38.39 -17.97
N LEU A 10 -26.14 38.29 -17.90
CA LEU A 10 -25.43 36.99 -17.95
C LEU A 10 -25.60 36.32 -16.58
N LEU A 11 -26.47 35.31 -16.53
CA LEU A 11 -26.57 34.38 -15.42
C LEU A 11 -25.35 33.47 -15.46
N PHE A 12 -24.34 33.75 -14.64
CA PHE A 12 -23.26 32.81 -14.33
C PHE A 12 -23.82 31.72 -13.41
N SER A 13 -24.14 30.56 -13.97
CA SER A 13 -24.44 29.38 -13.18
C SER A 13 -23.12 28.88 -12.55
N LEU A 14 -22.92 29.13 -11.27
CA LEU A 14 -21.91 28.50 -10.45
C LEU A 14 -22.30 27.01 -10.29
N SER A 15 -21.77 26.17 -11.17
CA SER A 15 -21.83 24.73 -10.98
C SER A 15 -20.98 24.38 -9.75
N SER A 16 -21.64 24.25 -8.61
CA SER A 16 -21.03 23.70 -7.40
C SER A 16 -20.71 22.24 -7.69
N PHE A 17 -19.46 21.95 -8.05
CA PHE A 17 -18.97 20.57 -8.06
C PHE A 17 -19.00 20.09 -6.60
N ALA A 18 -20.02 19.33 -6.26
CA ALA A 18 -20.05 18.59 -5.01
C ALA A 18 -18.85 17.63 -5.05
N GLN A 19 -17.76 17.98 -4.39
CA GLN A 19 -16.61 17.11 -4.20
C GLN A 19 -17.11 15.90 -3.42
N SER A 20 -17.11 14.72 -4.06
CA SER A 20 -17.58 13.51 -3.38
C SER A 20 -16.63 13.26 -2.21
N LYS A 21 -17.25 13.18 -1.04
CA LYS A 21 -16.52 13.02 0.22
C LYS A 21 -15.81 11.66 0.22
N THR A 22 -14.48 11.67 0.22
CA THR A 22 -13.67 10.48 0.45
C THR A 22 -13.84 9.98 1.89
N ILE A 23 -13.54 8.71 2.13
CA ILE A 23 -13.62 8.18 3.50
C ILE A 23 -12.45 8.66 4.34
N SER A 24 -12.69 8.83 5.66
CA SER A 24 -11.60 9.03 6.61
C SER A 24 -10.90 7.70 6.91
N HIS A 25 -9.57 7.73 7.00
CA HIS A 25 -8.74 6.62 7.47
C HIS A 25 -8.33 6.77 8.94
N ASP A 26 -8.88 7.73 9.70
CA ASP A 26 -8.49 8.06 11.09
C ASP A 26 -8.61 6.86 12.03
N LEU A 27 -9.63 6.03 11.86
CA LEU A 27 -9.81 4.83 12.68
C LEU A 27 -8.67 3.82 12.46
N PHE A 28 -8.24 3.63 11.22
CA PHE A 28 -7.11 2.74 10.90
C PHE A 28 -5.78 3.36 11.34
N ASP A 29 -5.62 4.66 11.17
CA ASP A 29 -4.47 5.42 11.64
C ASP A 29 -4.27 5.26 13.16
N ALA A 30 -5.35 5.40 13.93
CA ALA A 30 -5.32 5.19 15.38
C ALA A 30 -4.98 3.74 15.77
N LEU A 31 -5.47 2.74 15.03
CA LEU A 31 -5.14 1.33 15.26
C LEU A 31 -3.70 1.02 14.90
N LEU A 32 -3.20 1.56 13.79
CA LEU A 32 -1.80 1.40 13.38
C LEU A 32 -0.86 2.02 14.41
N LYS A 33 -1.12 3.24 14.90
CA LYS A 33 -0.35 3.89 15.96
C LYS A 33 -0.31 3.08 17.26
N LYS A 34 -1.39 2.37 17.56
CA LYS A 34 -1.50 1.55 18.77
C LYS A 34 -0.79 0.21 18.67
N TYR A 35 -0.84 -0.44 17.51
CA TYR A 35 -0.47 -1.84 17.33
C TYR A 35 0.69 -2.08 16.36
N VAL A 36 1.30 -1.02 15.82
CA VAL A 36 2.49 -1.12 14.97
C VAL A 36 3.61 -0.30 15.59
N ASN A 37 4.73 -0.95 15.91
CA ASN A 37 5.87 -0.27 16.50
C ASN A 37 6.71 0.50 15.47
N SER A 38 7.73 1.23 15.93
CA SER A 38 8.62 2.04 15.07
C SER A 38 9.43 1.23 14.05
N GLN A 39 9.60 -0.08 14.27
CA GLN A 39 10.25 -1.00 13.35
C GLN A 39 9.27 -1.58 12.31
N GLY A 40 7.97 -1.27 12.41
CA GLY A 40 6.92 -1.80 11.53
C GLY A 40 6.47 -3.21 11.89
N ASN A 41 6.81 -3.70 13.08
CA ASN A 41 6.31 -4.96 13.60
C ASN A 41 4.90 -4.78 14.15
N VAL A 42 4.07 -5.80 14.00
CA VAL A 42 2.62 -5.75 14.24
C VAL A 42 2.24 -6.57 15.46
N ASP A 43 1.51 -5.98 16.40
CA ASP A 43 0.82 -6.69 17.47
C ASP A 43 -0.50 -7.28 16.92
N TYR A 44 -0.41 -8.46 16.34
CA TYR A 44 -1.58 -9.18 15.81
C TYR A 44 -2.55 -9.62 16.91
N ALA A 45 -2.04 -9.92 18.11
CA ALA A 45 -2.89 -10.24 19.27
C ALA A 45 -3.71 -9.02 19.69
N GLY A 46 -3.09 -7.82 19.68
CA GLY A 46 -3.75 -6.55 19.92
C GLY A 46 -4.84 -6.24 18.91
N PHE A 47 -4.57 -6.39 17.62
CA PHE A 47 -5.61 -6.26 16.57
C PHE A 47 -6.76 -7.25 16.76
N LYS A 48 -6.46 -8.51 17.10
CA LYS A 48 -7.47 -9.54 17.39
C LYS A 48 -8.34 -9.15 18.59
N LYS A 49 -7.73 -8.62 19.66
CA LYS A 49 -8.44 -8.16 20.86
C LYS A 49 -9.33 -6.94 20.57
N ASP A 50 -8.87 -6.00 19.73
CA ASP A 50 -9.61 -4.78 19.32
C ASP A 50 -10.43 -5.01 18.03
N SER A 51 -10.83 -6.24 17.79
CA SER A 51 -11.50 -6.66 16.54
C SER A 51 -12.78 -5.89 16.23
N VAL A 52 -13.51 -5.42 17.25
CA VAL A 52 -14.75 -4.63 17.04
C VAL A 52 -14.41 -3.33 16.28
N ARG A 53 -13.45 -2.56 16.78
CA ARG A 53 -13.03 -1.31 16.12
C ARG A 53 -12.36 -1.58 14.77
N PHE A 54 -11.57 -2.64 14.69
CA PHE A 54 -10.92 -3.00 13.45
C PHE A 54 -11.94 -3.40 12.37
N ASN A 55 -12.95 -4.21 12.72
CA ASN A 55 -14.03 -4.57 11.80
C ASN A 55 -14.86 -3.36 11.36
N GLN A 56 -15.07 -2.36 12.22
CA GLN A 56 -15.71 -1.10 11.80
C GLN A 56 -14.95 -0.43 10.64
N TYR A 57 -13.62 -0.45 10.68
CA TYR A 57 -12.83 0.09 9.58
C TYR A 57 -12.90 -0.77 8.32
N LEU A 58 -12.83 -2.11 8.45
CA LEU A 58 -12.99 -3.01 7.30
C LEU A 58 -14.37 -2.84 6.64
N ASP A 59 -15.43 -2.67 7.44
CA ASP A 59 -16.79 -2.39 6.98
C ASP A 59 -16.88 -1.02 6.29
N LEU A 60 -16.18 0.00 6.81
CA LEU A 60 -16.10 1.32 6.17
C LEU A 60 -15.50 1.20 4.77
N LEU A 61 -14.38 0.48 4.63
CA LEU A 61 -13.78 0.17 3.33
C LEU A 61 -14.78 -0.57 2.42
N ALA A 62 -15.38 -1.65 2.93
CA ALA A 62 -16.28 -2.49 2.17
C ALA A 62 -17.47 -1.73 1.58
N LYS A 63 -18.05 -0.79 2.33
CA LYS A 63 -19.23 -0.01 1.94
C LYS A 63 -18.94 1.20 1.05
N ASN A 64 -17.70 1.63 0.95
CA ASN A 64 -17.31 2.85 0.25
C ASN A 64 -16.16 2.60 -0.74
N PRO A 65 -16.41 1.86 -1.84
CA PRO A 65 -15.40 1.68 -2.88
C PRO A 65 -15.04 3.03 -3.52
N PRO A 66 -13.80 3.20 -4.02
CA PRO A 66 -13.41 4.41 -4.73
C PRO A 66 -14.30 4.65 -5.96
N THR A 67 -14.66 5.90 -6.18
CA THR A 67 -15.44 6.34 -7.35
C THR A 67 -14.57 7.16 -8.29
N GLY A 68 -15.05 7.41 -9.51
CA GLY A 68 -14.35 8.26 -10.49
C GLY A 68 -14.21 9.73 -10.09
N SER A 69 -14.90 10.16 -9.03
CA SER A 69 -14.79 11.51 -8.48
C SER A 69 -13.66 11.68 -7.46
N TRP A 70 -13.06 10.56 -7.00
CA TRP A 70 -11.88 10.60 -6.15
C TRP A 70 -10.62 10.88 -6.99
N SER A 71 -9.69 11.66 -6.47
CA SER A 71 -8.38 11.84 -7.08
C SER A 71 -7.63 10.49 -7.22
N ARG A 72 -6.66 10.45 -8.12
CA ARG A 72 -5.79 9.28 -8.29
C ARG A 72 -5.08 8.91 -6.97
N GLU A 73 -4.63 9.92 -6.24
CA GLU A 73 -3.94 9.77 -4.96
C GLU A 73 -4.85 9.20 -3.87
N GLU A 74 -6.10 9.64 -3.80
CA GLU A 74 -7.10 9.10 -2.87
C GLU A 74 -7.43 7.65 -3.18
N GLN A 75 -7.62 7.32 -4.46
CA GLN A 75 -7.87 5.94 -4.88
C GLN A 75 -6.67 5.03 -4.57
N LEU A 76 -5.45 5.49 -4.82
CA LEU A 76 -4.23 4.71 -4.54
C LEU A 76 -4.02 4.52 -3.05
N ALA A 77 -4.18 5.56 -2.23
CA ALA A 77 -4.12 5.47 -0.77
C ALA A 77 -5.16 4.48 -0.22
N TYR A 78 -6.39 4.55 -0.71
CA TYR A 78 -7.45 3.60 -0.35
C TYR A 78 -7.02 2.15 -0.60
N TRP A 79 -6.54 1.81 -1.82
CA TRP A 79 -6.19 0.43 -2.15
C TRP A 79 -4.95 -0.07 -1.40
N ILE A 80 -3.99 0.80 -1.08
CA ILE A 80 -2.87 0.45 -0.18
C ILE A 80 -3.40 0.12 1.21
N ASN A 81 -4.30 0.94 1.77
CA ASN A 81 -4.90 0.69 3.07
C ASN A 81 -5.77 -0.58 3.06
N VAL A 82 -6.52 -0.84 1.99
CA VAL A 82 -7.26 -2.10 1.82
C VAL A 82 -6.32 -3.30 1.90
N TYR A 83 -5.24 -3.31 1.12
CA TYR A 83 -4.28 -4.41 1.13
C TYR A 83 -3.72 -4.64 2.55
N ASN A 84 -3.23 -3.58 3.19
CA ASN A 84 -2.62 -3.67 4.51
C ASN A 84 -3.62 -4.07 5.60
N ALA A 85 -4.81 -3.47 5.63
CA ALA A 85 -5.82 -3.79 6.63
C ALA A 85 -6.33 -5.24 6.49
N PHE A 86 -6.59 -5.69 5.28
CA PHE A 86 -7.05 -7.06 5.07
C PHE A 86 -5.94 -8.10 5.27
N THR A 87 -4.67 -7.77 4.99
CA THR A 87 -3.52 -8.62 5.38
C THR A 87 -3.44 -8.77 6.90
N ILE A 88 -3.53 -7.65 7.66
CA ILE A 88 -3.56 -7.69 9.12
C ILE A 88 -4.76 -8.52 9.61
N SER A 89 -5.94 -8.31 9.06
CA SER A 89 -7.16 -9.03 9.43
C SER A 89 -7.01 -10.53 9.22
N LEU A 90 -6.46 -10.94 8.08
CA LEU A 90 -6.22 -12.34 7.76
C LEU A 90 -5.28 -13.00 8.76
N VAL A 91 -4.16 -12.36 9.07
CA VAL A 91 -3.18 -12.88 10.03
C VAL A 91 -3.76 -12.87 11.45
N ALA A 92 -4.38 -11.78 11.91
CA ALA A 92 -4.97 -11.67 13.25
C ALA A 92 -6.05 -12.73 13.51
N LYS A 93 -6.86 -13.06 12.48
CA LYS A 93 -7.86 -14.13 12.55
C LYS A 93 -7.24 -15.50 12.82
N HIS A 94 -6.06 -15.79 12.26
CA HIS A 94 -5.38 -17.08 12.36
C HIS A 94 -4.26 -17.09 13.41
N PHE A 95 -4.02 -15.94 14.06
CA PHE A 95 -2.95 -15.83 15.06
C PHE A 95 -3.21 -16.72 16.30
N PRO A 96 -2.19 -17.46 16.80
CA PRO A 96 -0.77 -17.38 16.44
C PRO A 96 -0.39 -18.26 15.21
N VAL A 97 0.39 -17.68 14.30
CA VAL A 97 1.04 -18.39 13.19
C VAL A 97 2.49 -17.95 13.06
N LYS A 98 3.38 -18.80 12.54
CA LYS A 98 4.80 -18.46 12.36
C LYS A 98 5.07 -17.69 11.07
N SER A 99 4.19 -17.84 10.09
CA SER A 99 4.26 -17.20 8.79
C SER A 99 2.85 -17.00 8.21
N ILE A 100 2.63 -15.99 7.41
CA ILE A 100 1.39 -15.86 6.62
C ILE A 100 1.18 -17.10 5.72
N LYS A 101 2.26 -17.75 5.27
CA LYS A 101 2.22 -18.98 4.46
C LYS A 101 1.64 -20.19 5.19
N ASP A 102 1.53 -20.16 6.52
CA ASP A 102 0.93 -21.23 7.30
C ASP A 102 -0.60 -21.20 7.21
N ILE A 103 -1.17 -20.07 6.77
CA ILE A 103 -2.60 -19.92 6.54
C ILE A 103 -2.96 -20.60 5.24
N ARG A 104 -3.64 -21.75 5.35
CA ARG A 104 -4.02 -22.57 4.21
C ARG A 104 -5.46 -22.33 3.80
N PRO A 105 -5.74 -22.07 2.51
CA PRO A 105 -7.10 -22.10 2.00
C PRO A 105 -7.54 -23.56 1.87
N GLY A 106 -8.34 -24.07 2.83
CA GLY A 106 -9.03 -25.36 2.73
C GLY A 106 -8.31 -26.46 1.93
N ILE A 107 -9.04 -27.17 1.04
CA ILE A 107 -8.56 -28.37 0.31
C ILE A 107 -7.68 -28.07 -0.92
N SER A 108 -7.37 -26.81 -1.24
CA SER A 108 -6.69 -26.48 -2.49
C SER A 108 -5.18 -26.59 -2.38
N PHE A 109 -4.60 -27.55 -3.11
CA PHE A 109 -3.14 -27.69 -3.29
C PHE A 109 -2.53 -26.68 -4.26
N ILE A 110 -3.35 -25.83 -4.89
CA ILE A 110 -2.98 -24.99 -6.04
C ILE A 110 -2.88 -23.51 -5.65
N ASN A 111 -3.61 -23.07 -4.63
CA ASN A 111 -3.73 -21.66 -4.28
C ASN A 111 -2.87 -21.30 -3.06
N SER A 112 -2.23 -20.15 -3.14
CA SER A 112 -1.50 -19.53 -2.03
C SER A 112 -2.46 -18.80 -1.10
N VAL A 113 -1.99 -18.39 0.08
CA VAL A 113 -2.75 -17.55 1.02
C VAL A 113 -3.24 -16.24 0.36
N TRP A 114 -2.50 -15.72 -0.61
CA TRP A 114 -2.84 -14.50 -1.34
C TRP A 114 -3.99 -14.68 -2.34
N ASP A 115 -4.37 -15.91 -2.67
CA ASP A 115 -5.48 -16.23 -3.58
C ASP A 115 -6.80 -16.49 -2.84
N ILE A 116 -6.82 -16.37 -1.50
CA ILE A 116 -8.04 -16.51 -0.71
C ILE A 116 -8.96 -15.33 -0.98
N ARG A 117 -10.13 -15.59 -1.56
CA ARG A 117 -11.14 -14.57 -1.87
C ARG A 117 -12.00 -14.27 -0.64
N PHE A 118 -11.66 -13.23 0.10
CA PHE A 118 -12.37 -12.86 1.34
C PHE A 118 -12.58 -11.35 1.50
N ILE A 119 -12.03 -10.53 0.62
CA ILE A 119 -12.04 -9.07 0.71
C ILE A 119 -13.25 -8.54 -0.07
N LYS A 120 -14.29 -8.15 0.65
CA LYS A 120 -15.51 -7.59 0.05
C LYS A 120 -15.40 -6.08 -0.04
N ILE A 121 -15.48 -5.52 -1.26
CA ILE A 121 -15.49 -4.08 -1.52
C ILE A 121 -16.63 -3.78 -2.50
N GLY A 122 -17.64 -3.06 -2.03
CA GLY A 122 -18.88 -2.84 -2.80
C GLY A 122 -19.57 -4.17 -3.11
N LYS A 123 -19.78 -4.45 -4.39
CA LYS A 123 -20.40 -5.70 -4.87
C LYS A 123 -19.36 -6.78 -5.21
N GLU A 124 -18.08 -6.45 -5.20
CA GLU A 124 -17.02 -7.33 -5.65
C GLU A 124 -16.34 -8.05 -4.48
N THR A 125 -15.77 -9.21 -4.76
CA THR A 125 -14.95 -9.95 -3.82
C THR A 125 -13.55 -10.13 -4.41
N TYR A 126 -12.55 -9.71 -3.66
CA TYR A 126 -11.14 -9.73 -4.03
C TYR A 126 -10.34 -10.70 -3.15
N ASP A 127 -9.17 -11.04 -3.62
CA ASP A 127 -8.06 -11.60 -2.87
C ASP A 127 -6.88 -10.60 -2.86
N LEU A 128 -5.84 -10.87 -2.08
CA LEU A 128 -4.67 -9.99 -1.98
C LEU A 128 -3.93 -9.86 -3.32
N ASN A 129 -3.81 -10.97 -4.08
CA ASN A 129 -3.20 -10.94 -5.41
C ASN A 129 -3.97 -10.06 -6.40
N ASN A 130 -5.31 -10.09 -6.37
CA ASN A 130 -6.12 -9.19 -7.20
C ASN A 130 -5.82 -7.73 -6.88
N ILE A 131 -5.76 -7.36 -5.60
CA ILE A 131 -5.49 -5.98 -5.18
C ILE A 131 -4.08 -5.56 -5.62
N GLU A 132 -3.07 -6.38 -5.36
CA GLU A 132 -1.70 -6.05 -5.72
C GLU A 132 -1.50 -6.02 -7.24
N HIS A 133 -1.82 -7.11 -7.93
CA HIS A 133 -1.43 -7.27 -9.34
C HIS A 133 -2.43 -6.64 -10.30
N SER A 134 -3.74 -6.72 -10.04
CA SER A 134 -4.76 -6.24 -10.98
C SER A 134 -5.18 -4.80 -10.72
N ILE A 135 -5.01 -4.29 -9.50
CA ILE A 135 -5.38 -2.92 -9.15
C ILE A 135 -4.13 -2.07 -8.97
N LEU A 136 -3.34 -2.29 -7.90
CA LEU A 136 -2.22 -1.42 -7.56
C LEU A 136 -1.17 -1.33 -8.67
N ARG A 137 -0.72 -2.45 -9.20
CA ARG A 137 0.31 -2.50 -10.24
C ARG A 137 -0.19 -2.09 -11.63
N LYS A 138 -1.43 -2.49 -12.00
CA LYS A 138 -1.96 -2.23 -13.35
C LYS A 138 -2.58 -0.86 -13.52
N LYS A 139 -3.36 -0.39 -12.51
CA LYS A 139 -4.11 0.87 -12.64
C LYS A 139 -3.28 2.08 -12.22
N PHE A 140 -2.27 1.87 -11.37
CA PHE A 140 -1.44 2.95 -10.87
C PHE A 140 0.01 2.70 -11.27
N ASP A 141 0.56 3.47 -12.19
CA ASP A 141 1.99 3.38 -12.57
C ASP A 141 2.86 4.00 -11.47
N GLU A 142 2.96 3.31 -10.32
CA GLU A 142 3.61 3.78 -9.10
C GLU A 142 4.44 2.67 -8.44
N PRO A 143 5.72 2.50 -8.81
CA PRO A 143 6.53 1.39 -8.28
C PRO A 143 6.78 1.45 -6.76
N ARG A 144 6.63 2.62 -6.12
CA ARG A 144 6.79 2.76 -4.66
C ARG A 144 5.70 2.03 -3.86
N ILE A 145 4.63 1.56 -4.51
CA ILE A 145 3.63 0.70 -3.84
C ILE A 145 4.28 -0.53 -3.21
N HIS A 146 5.34 -1.06 -3.81
CA HIS A 146 6.07 -2.21 -3.28
C HIS A 146 6.76 -1.94 -1.94
N PHE A 147 6.87 -0.69 -1.51
CA PHE A 147 7.37 -0.29 -0.19
C PHE A 147 6.25 0.14 0.76
N ALA A 148 5.01 0.20 0.27
CA ALA A 148 3.83 0.64 1.00
C ALA A 148 2.92 -0.50 1.44
N ILE A 149 2.87 -1.59 0.67
CA ILE A 149 2.10 -2.79 1.01
C ILE A 149 2.97 -3.78 1.80
N ASN A 150 2.36 -4.40 2.82
CA ASN A 150 3.05 -5.33 3.72
C ASN A 150 2.36 -6.69 3.71
N CYS A 151 3.09 -7.73 3.31
CA CYS A 151 2.60 -9.11 3.23
C CYS A 151 2.80 -9.88 4.54
N ALA A 152 2.92 -9.22 5.68
CA ALA A 152 3.09 -9.80 7.00
C ALA A 152 4.38 -10.63 7.19
N SER A 153 5.41 -10.45 6.38
CA SER A 153 6.68 -11.17 6.54
C SER A 153 7.79 -10.26 7.08
N TYR A 154 8.78 -10.85 7.75
CA TYR A 154 9.96 -10.15 8.27
C TYR A 154 10.71 -9.37 7.18
N SER A 155 10.83 -9.95 5.97
CA SER A 155 11.54 -9.31 4.85
C SER A 155 10.70 -8.29 4.08
N CYS A 156 9.40 -8.10 4.40
CA CYS A 156 8.60 -7.02 3.83
C CYS A 156 9.15 -5.63 4.21
N PRO A 157 8.86 -4.61 3.41
CA PRO A 157 8.95 -3.23 3.86
C PRO A 157 8.19 -3.03 5.17
N ARG A 158 8.66 -2.10 6.00
CA ARG A 158 8.01 -1.80 7.28
C ARG A 158 6.57 -1.37 7.07
N LEU A 159 5.65 -1.97 7.81
CA LEU A 159 4.31 -1.41 7.88
C LEU A 159 4.37 -0.05 8.60
N ARG A 160 3.83 0.99 7.98
CA ARG A 160 3.77 2.32 8.63
C ARG A 160 2.79 2.29 9.79
N SER A 161 3.14 3.00 10.86
CA SER A 161 2.24 3.22 12.02
C SER A 161 1.21 4.33 11.75
N GLU A 162 0.98 4.68 10.47
CA GLU A 162 -0.04 5.62 10.03
C GLU A 162 -0.72 5.13 8.75
N ALA A 163 -1.97 5.51 8.55
CA ALA A 163 -2.69 5.21 7.32
C ALA A 163 -2.20 6.08 6.16
N TYR A 164 -2.26 5.55 4.95
CA TYR A 164 -2.04 6.34 3.73
C TYR A 164 -3.24 7.23 3.45
N THR A 165 -2.98 8.49 3.05
CA THR A 165 -4.02 9.45 2.66
C THR A 165 -3.67 10.10 1.34
N GLY A 166 -4.66 10.46 0.52
CA GLY A 166 -4.41 11.10 -0.78
C GLY A 166 -3.53 12.34 -0.67
N GLU A 167 -3.82 13.19 0.33
CA GLU A 167 -3.08 14.42 0.59
C GLU A 167 -1.58 14.19 0.87
N LYS A 168 -1.24 13.16 1.64
CA LYS A 168 0.14 12.87 2.06
C LYS A 168 0.81 11.80 1.21
N LEU A 169 0.10 11.20 0.24
CA LEU A 169 0.53 9.98 -0.43
C LEU A 169 1.94 10.05 -0.98
N ASN A 170 2.27 11.12 -1.71
CA ASN A 170 3.58 11.25 -2.33
C ASN A 170 4.71 11.30 -1.28
N LEU A 171 4.51 12.03 -0.19
CA LEU A 171 5.48 12.08 0.93
C LEU A 171 5.60 10.73 1.62
N GLN A 172 4.46 10.05 1.86
CA GLN A 172 4.44 8.74 2.51
C GLN A 172 5.13 7.67 1.67
N LEU A 173 4.88 7.64 0.36
CA LEU A 173 5.54 6.70 -0.56
C LEU A 173 7.03 6.96 -0.70
N THR A 174 7.45 8.23 -0.77
CA THR A 174 8.87 8.59 -0.82
C THR A 174 9.57 8.16 0.47
N ALA A 175 9.02 8.52 1.62
CA ALA A 175 9.58 8.13 2.91
C ALA A 175 9.64 6.59 3.09
N ALA A 176 8.66 5.84 2.59
CA ALA A 176 8.68 4.38 2.61
C ALA A 176 9.82 3.81 1.74
N ALA A 177 10.03 4.36 0.54
CA ALA A 177 11.10 3.95 -0.36
C ALA A 177 12.49 4.23 0.26
N GLU A 178 12.71 5.44 0.78
CA GLU A 178 13.95 5.84 1.44
C GLU A 178 14.25 4.99 2.67
N ALA A 179 13.24 4.76 3.52
CA ALA A 179 13.38 3.94 4.72
C ALA A 179 13.70 2.47 4.37
N PHE A 180 13.06 1.92 3.33
CA PHE A 180 13.33 0.56 2.89
C PHE A 180 14.74 0.40 2.33
N LEU A 181 15.22 1.33 1.51
CA LEU A 181 16.58 1.28 0.97
C LEU A 181 17.64 1.49 2.06
N ALA A 182 17.36 2.28 3.08
CA ALA A 182 18.25 2.51 4.21
C ALA A 182 18.31 1.35 5.22
N ASP A 183 17.36 0.42 5.15
CA ASP A 183 17.29 -0.74 6.06
C ASP A 183 18.33 -1.80 5.69
N LYS A 184 19.43 -1.85 6.45
CA LYS A 184 20.55 -2.77 6.22
C LYS A 184 20.17 -4.25 6.39
N THR A 185 19.06 -4.56 7.04
CA THR A 185 18.54 -5.93 7.14
C THR A 185 17.81 -6.37 5.87
N LYS A 186 17.53 -5.46 4.96
CA LYS A 186 16.81 -5.66 3.70
C LYS A 186 17.68 -5.36 2.47
N ASN A 187 18.64 -4.43 2.60
CA ASN A 187 19.46 -3.98 1.48
C ASN A 187 20.86 -3.56 1.97
N GLU A 188 21.90 -3.99 1.28
CA GLU A 188 23.27 -3.51 1.45
C GLU A 188 23.65 -2.71 0.21
N ILE A 189 23.79 -1.39 0.35
CA ILE A 189 24.02 -0.49 -0.77
C ILE A 189 25.37 0.17 -0.63
N ALA A 190 26.25 -0.11 -1.61
CA ALA A 190 27.55 0.54 -1.80
C ALA A 190 27.68 1.00 -3.26
N PRO A 191 28.61 1.92 -3.60
CA PRO A 191 28.71 2.50 -4.95
C PRO A 191 28.84 1.46 -6.07
N ASP A 192 29.63 0.40 -5.88
CA ASP A 192 29.96 -0.57 -6.92
C ASP A 192 29.35 -1.96 -6.73
N LYS A 193 28.74 -2.23 -5.56
CA LYS A 193 28.16 -3.50 -5.21
C LYS A 193 26.93 -3.30 -4.34
N ILE A 194 25.82 -3.89 -4.76
CA ILE A 194 24.56 -3.82 -4.02
C ILE A 194 24.00 -5.23 -3.82
N VAL A 195 23.49 -5.49 -2.61
CA VAL A 195 22.73 -6.70 -2.31
C VAL A 195 21.34 -6.24 -1.87
N LEU A 196 20.33 -6.54 -2.65
CA LEU A 196 18.98 -5.99 -2.53
C LEU A 196 18.00 -7.03 -2.01
N SER A 197 16.92 -6.57 -1.42
CA SER A 197 15.75 -7.40 -1.16
C SER A 197 15.25 -8.11 -2.41
N LYS A 198 14.73 -9.32 -2.24
CA LYS A 198 14.14 -10.13 -3.31
C LYS A 198 12.95 -9.43 -4.01
N ILE A 199 12.34 -8.44 -3.39
CA ILE A 199 11.29 -7.60 -3.98
C ILE A 199 11.76 -6.95 -5.30
N PHE A 200 13.02 -6.50 -5.37
CA PHE A 200 13.57 -5.91 -6.60
C PHE A 200 13.79 -6.93 -7.73
N ASP A 201 13.93 -8.21 -7.40
CA ASP A 201 13.98 -9.30 -8.37
C ASP A 201 12.56 -9.65 -8.88
N TRP A 202 11.64 -9.90 -7.95
CA TRP A 202 10.26 -10.29 -8.27
C TRP A 202 9.50 -9.23 -9.07
N PHE A 203 9.68 -7.96 -8.71
CA PHE A 203 8.98 -6.82 -9.32
C PHE A 203 9.89 -5.95 -10.19
N GLY A 204 11.01 -6.51 -10.66
CA GLY A 204 12.03 -5.79 -11.44
C GLY A 204 11.47 -5.03 -12.66
N GLY A 205 10.41 -5.55 -13.28
CA GLY A 205 9.73 -4.87 -14.38
C GLY A 205 9.10 -3.54 -13.98
N ASP A 206 8.53 -3.45 -12.77
CA ASP A 206 7.88 -2.22 -12.30
C ASP A 206 8.91 -1.11 -12.01
N PHE A 207 10.05 -1.48 -11.45
CA PHE A 207 11.13 -0.55 -11.13
C PHE A 207 11.92 -0.05 -12.35
N LYS A 208 11.85 -0.77 -13.48
CA LYS A 208 12.59 -0.47 -14.70
C LYS A 208 11.77 0.24 -15.76
N LYS A 209 10.53 0.61 -15.50
CA LYS A 209 9.64 1.26 -16.49
C LYS A 209 10.16 2.60 -17.01
N LYS A 210 10.92 3.34 -16.20
CA LYS A 210 11.42 4.69 -16.53
C LYS A 210 12.95 4.77 -16.58
N GLY A 211 13.64 3.64 -16.75
CA GLY A 211 15.08 3.56 -16.76
C GLY A 211 15.61 2.24 -16.23
N SER A 212 16.87 2.21 -15.78
CA SER A 212 17.44 1.03 -15.14
C SER A 212 16.99 0.91 -13.68
N LEU A 213 17.17 -0.28 -13.09
CA LEU A 213 16.98 -0.46 -11.64
C LEU A 213 17.87 0.51 -10.84
N ILE A 214 19.10 0.74 -11.28
CA ILE A 214 20.05 1.64 -10.60
C ILE A 214 19.54 3.08 -10.65
N ASP A 215 18.97 3.53 -11.77
CA ASP A 215 18.35 4.86 -11.87
C ASP A 215 17.22 5.02 -10.85
N PHE A 216 16.35 4.01 -10.75
CA PHE A 216 15.28 4.02 -9.75
C PHE A 216 15.83 4.06 -8.31
N LEU A 217 16.81 3.22 -7.98
CA LEU A 217 17.41 3.20 -6.64
C LEU A 217 18.08 4.55 -6.29
N ASN A 218 18.73 5.17 -7.24
CA ASN A 218 19.41 6.47 -7.05
C ASN A 218 18.45 7.64 -6.80
N LEU A 219 17.12 7.46 -7.01
CA LEU A 219 16.12 8.47 -6.62
C LEU A 219 15.89 8.51 -5.11
N TYR A 220 16.11 7.39 -4.40
CA TYR A 220 15.75 7.24 -2.99
C TYR A 220 16.89 6.79 -2.09
N SER A 221 18.00 6.31 -2.67
CA SER A 221 19.18 5.89 -1.91
C SER A 221 20.02 7.09 -1.47
N LYS A 222 20.46 7.07 -0.21
CA LYS A 222 21.44 8.05 0.30
C LYS A 222 22.84 7.84 -0.29
N VAL A 223 23.15 6.63 -0.76
CA VAL A 223 24.42 6.28 -1.39
C VAL A 223 24.24 6.33 -2.90
N LYS A 224 25.05 7.10 -3.61
CA LYS A 224 25.06 7.10 -5.07
C LYS A 224 25.64 5.80 -5.58
N ILE A 225 24.86 5.08 -6.38
CA ILE A 225 25.19 3.78 -6.96
C ILE A 225 25.69 4.01 -8.39
N ASN A 226 26.82 3.40 -8.73
CA ASN A 226 27.41 3.47 -10.08
C ASN A 226 26.60 2.60 -11.06
N ASN A 227 26.42 3.06 -12.29
CA ASN A 227 25.60 2.37 -13.31
C ASN A 227 26.06 0.94 -13.64
N LYS A 228 27.32 0.60 -13.32
CA LYS A 228 27.89 -0.74 -13.52
C LYS A 228 27.97 -1.55 -12.22
N ALA A 229 27.35 -1.08 -11.13
CA ALA A 229 27.36 -1.80 -9.86
C ALA A 229 26.84 -3.23 -10.00
N LYS A 230 27.52 -4.15 -9.34
CA LYS A 230 27.11 -5.57 -9.33
C LYS A 230 25.90 -5.75 -8.41
N VAL A 231 24.80 -6.30 -8.95
CA VAL A 231 23.56 -6.54 -8.23
C VAL A 231 23.47 -7.98 -7.81
N ARG A 232 23.13 -8.24 -6.54
CA ARG A 232 22.74 -9.53 -5.97
C ARG A 232 21.48 -9.35 -5.17
N TYR A 233 20.82 -10.47 -4.83
CA TYR A 233 19.59 -10.45 -4.04
C TYR A 233 19.76 -11.27 -2.76
N MET A 234 19.18 -10.78 -1.66
CA MET A 234 19.14 -11.46 -0.36
C MET A 234 18.12 -12.60 -0.39
N GLU A 235 18.29 -13.58 0.47
CA GLU A 235 17.24 -14.54 0.78
C GLU A 235 16.06 -13.84 1.48
N TYR A 236 14.85 -14.31 1.17
CA TYR A 236 13.63 -13.71 1.70
C TYR A 236 13.13 -14.49 2.92
N ASN A 237 13.10 -13.83 4.06
CA ASN A 237 12.61 -14.42 5.31
C ASN A 237 11.10 -14.23 5.43
N TRP A 238 10.37 -15.33 5.38
CA TRP A 238 8.91 -15.39 5.48
C TRP A 238 8.39 -15.49 6.92
N ALA A 239 9.25 -15.49 7.94
CA ALA A 239 8.80 -15.41 9.32
C ALA A 239 7.87 -14.19 9.50
N LEU A 240 6.88 -14.33 10.38
CA LEU A 240 5.92 -13.26 10.64
C LEU A 240 6.62 -12.00 11.17
N ASN A 241 6.21 -10.83 10.75
CA ASN A 241 6.66 -9.54 11.27
C ASN A 241 5.91 -9.13 12.56
N GLY A 242 5.51 -10.12 13.37
CA GLY A 242 4.75 -9.91 14.62
C GLY A 242 5.64 -9.60 15.84
N ILE A 243 5.02 -9.06 16.89
CA ILE A 243 5.51 -8.93 18.24
C ILE A 243 4.54 -9.57 19.22
#